data_1d8bd0de9fa273f58df03fdccb39e23d
#
_entry.id   1d8bd0de9fa273f58df03fdccb39e23d
#
_cell.length_a   1.000
_cell.length_b   1.000
_cell.length_c   1.000
_cell.angle_alpha   90.00
_cell.angle_beta   90.00
_cell.angle_gamma   90.00
#
_symmetry.space_group_name_H-M   'P 1'
#
loop_
_entity.id
_entity.type
_entity.pdbx_description
1 polymer ?
#
loop_
_entity_poly.entity_id
_entity_poly.type
_entity_poly.pdbx_seq_one_letter_code
_entity_poly.pdbx_strand_id
1 'polypeptide(L)'
;MFDFIKDLFNKNQQAKLTDTKYSYLFEPAPLDEWACLDLELTGLDPKTDHILSIGAVKITKDATGYIIDTANPLSIVCRPPIMPDTDSIVIHGLRPMDLENGTSYNDMLDQLLPFIGSRPVVGFYVSMDIAFLNTLIKPKIGTKLPNALIDVSILDVKLRQKTNKNSDIPIDKRHLSELLGAYDIPILPAHDSMNDALMTAMLFCHLNHQLN
;
A
#
# COMPACT_ATOMS: atom_id res chain seq x y z
N MET A 1 19.31 19.83 3.05
CA MET A 1 18.17 20.59 3.66
C MET A 1 16.90 19.74 3.76
N PHE A 2 16.49 19.00 2.71
CA PHE A 2 15.30 18.13 2.74
C PHE A 2 15.43 16.98 3.75
N ASP A 3 16.59 16.33 3.86
CA ASP A 3 16.81 15.23 4.80
C ASP A 3 16.71 15.68 6.26
N PHE A 4 17.24 16.86 6.60
CA PHE A 4 17.15 17.41 7.96
C PHE A 4 15.69 17.69 8.37
N ILE A 5 14.86 18.20 7.45
CA ILE A 5 13.44 18.47 7.71
C ILE A 5 12.68 17.14 7.89
N LYS A 6 13.00 16.12 7.08
CA LYS A 6 12.42 14.78 7.18
C LYS A 6 12.79 14.12 8.51
N ASP A 7 14.05 14.22 8.93
CA ASP A 7 14.51 13.69 10.22
C ASP A 7 13.85 14.38 11.42
N LEU A 8 13.70 15.71 11.35
CA LEU A 8 13.01 16.46 12.39
C LEU A 8 11.52 16.10 12.48
N PHE A 9 10.88 15.91 11.32
CA PHE A 9 9.49 15.46 11.25
C PHE A 9 9.33 14.06 11.84
N ASN A 10 10.21 13.12 11.48
CA ASN A 10 10.19 11.75 12.00
C ASN A 10 10.41 11.72 13.52
N LYS A 11 11.37 12.50 14.05
CA LYS A 11 11.58 12.64 15.50
C LYS A 11 10.33 13.17 16.22
N ASN A 12 9.68 14.19 15.64
CA ASN A 12 8.44 14.73 16.19
C ASN A 12 7.27 13.73 16.15
N GLN A 13 7.21 12.88 15.14
CA GLN A 13 6.20 11.82 15.06
C GLN A 13 6.52 10.68 16.04
N GLN A 14 7.78 10.27 16.14
CA GLN A 14 8.24 9.25 17.09
C GLN A 14 7.96 9.66 18.54
N ALA A 15 8.12 10.94 18.87
CA ALA A 15 7.81 11.47 20.20
C ALA A 15 6.31 11.37 20.58
N LYS A 16 5.42 11.11 19.62
CA LYS A 16 3.98 10.92 19.83
C LYS A 16 3.56 9.47 20.02
N LEU A 17 4.51 8.54 19.91
CA LEU A 17 4.21 7.12 20.13
C LEU A 17 3.62 6.90 21.51
N THR A 18 2.50 6.19 21.55
CA THR A 18 1.85 5.79 22.81
C THR A 18 2.48 4.52 23.40
N ASP A 19 3.19 3.74 22.58
CA ASP A 19 3.88 2.52 22.98
C ASP A 19 5.20 2.38 22.20
N THR A 20 6.31 2.30 22.93
CA THR A 20 7.67 2.21 22.36
C THR A 20 7.92 0.93 21.56
N LYS A 21 7.08 -0.11 21.69
CA LYS A 21 7.17 -1.31 20.86
C LYS A 21 7.07 -1.02 19.36
N TYR A 22 6.46 0.12 18.97
CA TYR A 22 6.33 0.54 17.59
C TYR A 22 7.50 1.42 17.10
N SER A 23 8.55 1.61 17.90
CA SER A 23 9.72 2.44 17.52
C SER A 23 10.42 1.95 16.26
N TYR A 24 10.34 0.65 15.93
CA TYR A 24 10.91 0.05 14.72
C TYR A 24 10.35 0.65 13.42
N LEU A 25 9.14 1.23 13.44
CA LEU A 25 8.57 1.91 12.29
C LEU A 25 9.35 3.19 11.89
N PHE A 26 10.15 3.73 12.82
CA PHE A 26 10.95 4.94 12.65
C PHE A 26 12.44 4.64 12.39
N GLU A 27 12.80 3.39 12.33
CA GLU A 27 14.16 2.99 11.95
C GLU A 27 14.47 3.40 10.50
N PRO A 28 15.73 3.56 10.14
CA PRO A 28 16.11 3.76 8.75
C PRO A 28 15.50 2.67 7.87
N ALA A 29 14.90 3.08 6.75
CA ALA A 29 14.36 2.11 5.80
C ALA A 29 15.48 1.19 5.31
N PRO A 30 15.27 -0.14 5.27
CA PRO A 30 16.24 -1.05 4.70
C PRO A 30 16.46 -0.73 3.22
N LEU A 31 17.71 -0.87 2.78
CA LEU A 31 18.08 -0.63 1.38
C LEU A 31 17.46 -1.73 0.50
N ASP A 32 16.98 -1.30 -0.66
CA ASP A 32 16.46 -2.22 -1.68
C ASP A 32 15.34 -3.16 -1.18
N GLU A 33 14.54 -2.67 -0.22
CA GLU A 33 13.35 -3.38 0.28
C GLU A 33 12.13 -2.46 0.31
N TRP A 34 10.98 -3.01 -0.07
CA TRP A 34 9.67 -2.32 -0.08
C TRP A 34 8.57 -3.25 0.41
N ALA A 35 7.47 -2.68 0.91
CA ALA A 35 6.21 -3.38 1.13
C ALA A 35 5.18 -2.84 0.15
N CYS A 36 4.63 -3.68 -0.71
CA CYS A 36 3.53 -3.32 -1.60
C CYS A 36 2.22 -3.79 -0.98
N LEU A 37 1.21 -2.93 -0.94
CA LEU A 37 -0.10 -3.27 -0.40
C LEU A 37 -1.24 -2.69 -1.23
N ASP A 38 -2.40 -3.30 -1.05
CA ASP A 38 -3.68 -2.87 -1.59
C ASP A 38 -4.80 -3.18 -0.60
N LEU A 39 -5.90 -2.41 -0.61
CA LEU A 39 -7.07 -2.56 0.26
C LEU A 39 -8.35 -2.72 -0.53
N GLU A 40 -9.24 -3.62 -0.09
CA GLU A 40 -10.65 -3.55 -0.46
C GLU A 40 -11.43 -2.76 0.59
N LEU A 41 -12.30 -1.88 0.13
CA LEU A 41 -12.97 -0.88 0.94
C LEU A 41 -14.49 -0.90 0.68
N THR A 42 -15.31 -0.47 1.65
CA THR A 42 -16.76 -0.29 1.43
C THR A 42 -17.10 0.94 0.59
N GLY A 43 -16.15 1.87 0.44
CA GLY A 43 -16.30 3.12 -0.31
C GLY A 43 -15.02 3.95 -0.23
N LEU A 44 -15.08 5.24 -0.53
CA LEU A 44 -13.89 6.08 -0.72
C LEU A 44 -13.68 7.15 0.37
N ASP A 45 -14.54 7.25 1.38
CA ASP A 45 -14.39 8.21 2.48
C ASP A 45 -13.84 7.54 3.74
N PRO A 46 -12.56 7.78 4.13
CA PRO A 46 -11.96 7.17 5.32
C PRO A 46 -12.66 7.49 6.65
N LYS A 47 -13.65 8.42 6.65
CA LYS A 47 -14.39 8.78 7.87
C LYS A 47 -15.62 7.90 8.08
N THR A 48 -16.20 7.40 7.00
CA THR A 48 -17.47 6.66 7.01
C THR A 48 -17.33 5.23 6.50
N ASP A 49 -16.34 5.00 5.64
CA ASP A 49 -16.13 3.71 5.01
C ASP A 49 -15.09 2.85 5.76
N HIS A 50 -15.05 1.58 5.41
CA HIS A 50 -14.38 0.55 6.19
C HIS A 50 -13.45 -0.30 5.32
N ILE A 51 -12.37 -0.81 5.93
CA ILE A 51 -11.46 -1.78 5.31
C ILE A 51 -12.12 -3.16 5.38
N LEU A 52 -12.20 -3.85 4.24
CA LEU A 52 -12.73 -5.20 4.10
C LEU A 52 -11.64 -6.25 3.99
N SER A 53 -10.56 -5.96 3.23
CA SER A 53 -9.41 -6.84 3.18
C SER A 53 -8.12 -6.07 2.92
N ILE A 54 -6.99 -6.71 3.20
CA ILE A 54 -5.65 -6.24 2.91
C ILE A 54 -4.88 -7.35 2.22
N GLY A 55 -4.30 -7.03 1.07
CA GLY A 55 -3.26 -7.83 0.44
C GLY A 55 -1.92 -7.09 0.50
N ALA A 56 -0.84 -7.78 0.87
CA ALA A 56 0.49 -7.19 0.83
C ALA A 56 1.59 -8.20 0.55
N VAL A 57 2.61 -7.76 -0.18
CA VAL A 57 3.83 -8.52 -0.48
C VAL A 57 5.06 -7.69 -0.19
N LYS A 58 6.16 -8.35 0.16
CA LYS A 58 7.48 -7.72 0.22
C LYS A 58 8.17 -7.79 -1.11
N ILE A 59 8.90 -6.75 -1.43
CA ILE A 59 9.74 -6.66 -2.61
C ILE A 59 11.15 -6.43 -2.13
N THR A 60 12.11 -7.17 -2.67
CA THR A 60 13.55 -6.97 -2.46
C THR A 60 14.24 -6.81 -3.80
N LYS A 61 15.42 -6.17 -3.81
CA LYS A 61 16.27 -6.09 -5.00
C LYS A 61 17.67 -6.51 -4.62
N ASP A 62 18.24 -7.39 -5.44
CA ASP A 62 19.63 -7.81 -5.33
C ASP A 62 20.36 -7.67 -6.68
N ALA A 63 21.55 -8.26 -6.79
CA ALA A 63 22.35 -8.24 -8.01
C ALA A 63 21.66 -8.96 -9.21
N THR A 64 20.68 -9.81 -8.95
CA THR A 64 19.93 -10.55 -9.98
C THR A 64 18.68 -9.83 -10.44
N GLY A 65 18.19 -8.85 -9.69
CA GLY A 65 17.01 -8.06 -10.00
C GLY A 65 16.03 -7.95 -8.84
N TYR A 66 14.76 -7.71 -9.17
CA TYR A 66 13.67 -7.62 -8.19
C TYR A 66 13.09 -9.00 -7.88
N ILE A 67 12.81 -9.24 -6.60
CA ILE A 67 12.17 -10.45 -6.09
C ILE A 67 10.90 -10.02 -5.33
N ILE A 68 9.75 -10.54 -5.74
CA ILE A 68 8.48 -10.39 -5.02
C ILE A 68 8.30 -11.65 -4.17
N ASP A 69 8.23 -11.49 -2.84
CA ASP A 69 8.03 -12.62 -1.91
C ASP A 69 6.57 -13.08 -1.94
N THR A 70 6.27 -13.99 -2.85
CA THR A 70 4.95 -14.64 -2.95
C THR A 70 4.80 -15.85 -2.02
N ALA A 71 5.86 -16.27 -1.35
CA ALA A 71 5.82 -17.40 -0.41
C ALA A 71 5.30 -16.97 0.97
N ASN A 72 5.50 -15.70 1.33
CA ASN A 72 5.11 -15.15 2.64
C ASN A 72 4.30 -13.85 2.47
N PRO A 73 3.16 -13.88 1.75
CA PRO A 73 2.31 -12.72 1.59
C PRO A 73 1.55 -12.44 2.89
N LEU A 74 1.05 -11.23 3.03
CA LEU A 74 0.04 -10.90 4.04
C LEU A 74 -1.31 -10.77 3.32
N SER A 75 -2.26 -11.64 3.65
CA SER A 75 -3.63 -11.60 3.14
C SER A 75 -4.58 -11.72 4.31
N ILE A 76 -5.36 -10.66 4.57
CA ILE A 76 -6.25 -10.58 5.73
C ILE A 76 -7.63 -10.11 5.28
N VAL A 77 -8.65 -10.90 5.54
CA VAL A 77 -10.05 -10.46 5.51
C VAL A 77 -10.37 -9.87 6.87
N CYS A 78 -10.88 -8.64 6.88
CA CYS A 78 -11.21 -7.91 8.09
C CYS A 78 -12.71 -8.05 8.44
N ARG A 79 -13.02 -7.91 9.72
CA ARG A 79 -14.39 -7.76 10.19
C ARG A 79 -14.71 -6.28 10.38
N PRO A 80 -15.45 -5.64 9.45
CA PRO A 80 -15.80 -4.24 9.56
C PRO A 80 -16.85 -4.04 10.66
N PRO A 81 -16.96 -2.85 11.28
CA PRO A 81 -17.99 -2.56 12.28
C PRO A 81 -19.39 -2.49 11.67
N ILE A 82 -19.49 -2.18 10.38
CA ILE A 82 -20.73 -2.15 9.59
C ILE A 82 -20.50 -3.02 8.36
N MET A 83 -21.41 -3.97 8.14
CA MET A 83 -21.33 -4.85 6.96
C MET A 83 -21.58 -4.05 5.68
N PRO A 84 -20.86 -4.36 4.59
CA PRO A 84 -21.03 -3.71 3.31
C PRO A 84 -22.43 -3.93 2.74
N ASP A 85 -22.88 -2.99 1.93
CA ASP A 85 -24.09 -3.13 1.14
C ASP A 85 -23.87 -4.06 -0.08
N THR A 86 -24.98 -4.34 -0.80
CA THR A 86 -24.97 -5.25 -1.94
C THR A 86 -24.07 -4.75 -3.07
N ASP A 87 -23.97 -3.43 -3.28
CA ASP A 87 -23.20 -2.85 -4.39
C ASP A 87 -21.69 -3.03 -4.14
N SER A 88 -21.27 -2.85 -2.91
CA SER A 88 -19.89 -3.10 -2.48
C SER A 88 -19.50 -4.57 -2.66
N ILE A 89 -20.39 -5.51 -2.25
CA ILE A 89 -20.15 -6.96 -2.40
C ILE A 89 -19.94 -7.36 -3.87
N VAL A 90 -20.68 -6.75 -4.80
CA VAL A 90 -20.54 -7.04 -6.25
C VAL A 90 -19.15 -6.67 -6.76
N ILE A 91 -18.52 -5.64 -6.19
CA ILE A 91 -17.22 -5.15 -6.65
C ILE A 91 -16.09 -6.09 -6.19
N HIS A 92 -15.98 -6.36 -4.88
CA HIS A 92 -14.85 -7.10 -4.28
C HIS A 92 -15.16 -8.58 -3.97
N GLY A 93 -16.41 -9.04 -4.20
CA GLY A 93 -16.80 -10.44 -4.03
C GLY A 93 -16.81 -10.98 -2.58
N LEU A 94 -16.49 -10.15 -1.58
CA LEU A 94 -16.48 -10.55 -0.16
C LEU A 94 -17.90 -10.55 0.39
N ARG A 95 -18.42 -11.73 0.75
CA ARG A 95 -19.77 -11.88 1.28
C ARG A 95 -19.81 -11.57 2.77
N PRO A 96 -20.95 -11.17 3.33
CA PRO A 96 -21.09 -10.91 4.77
C PRO A 96 -20.55 -12.05 5.64
N MET A 97 -20.81 -13.32 5.26
CA MET A 97 -20.32 -14.49 5.99
C MET A 97 -18.79 -14.61 6.00
N ASP A 98 -18.10 -14.11 4.97
CA ASP A 98 -16.63 -14.11 4.90
C ASP A 98 -16.08 -13.06 5.85
N LEU A 99 -16.78 -11.92 5.99
CA LEU A 99 -16.40 -10.80 6.85
C LEU A 99 -16.76 -11.03 8.34
N GLU A 100 -17.84 -11.73 8.63
CA GLU A 100 -18.26 -12.03 10.02
C GLU A 100 -17.17 -12.77 10.80
N ASN A 101 -16.46 -13.69 10.13
CA ASN A 101 -15.35 -14.44 10.68
C ASN A 101 -13.99 -13.76 10.44
N GLY A 102 -13.98 -12.55 9.90
CA GLY A 102 -12.78 -11.79 9.59
C GLY A 102 -12.00 -11.37 10.85
N THR A 103 -10.78 -10.99 10.62
CA THR A 103 -9.83 -10.52 11.63
C THR A 103 -10.27 -9.15 12.17
N SER A 104 -10.15 -8.93 13.47
CA SER A 104 -10.39 -7.60 14.05
C SER A 104 -9.36 -6.59 13.53
N TYR A 105 -9.73 -5.30 13.47
CA TYR A 105 -8.77 -4.26 13.05
C TYR A 105 -7.54 -4.17 13.94
N ASN A 106 -7.67 -4.47 15.23
CA ASN A 106 -6.52 -4.49 16.12
C ASN A 106 -5.55 -5.62 15.79
N ASP A 107 -6.06 -6.83 15.56
CA ASP A 107 -5.23 -8.00 15.21
C ASP A 107 -4.66 -7.87 13.79
N MET A 108 -5.40 -7.24 12.87
CA MET A 108 -4.93 -6.89 11.54
C MET A 108 -3.73 -5.93 11.62
N LEU A 109 -3.81 -4.87 12.43
CA LEU A 109 -2.70 -3.94 12.62
C LEU A 109 -1.50 -4.60 13.31
N ASP A 110 -1.72 -5.52 14.25
CA ASP A 110 -0.65 -6.27 14.91
C ASP A 110 0.10 -7.20 13.95
N GLN A 111 -0.52 -7.60 12.83
CA GLN A 111 0.13 -8.33 11.73
C GLN A 111 0.74 -7.38 10.68
N LEU A 112 0.01 -6.35 10.28
CA LEU A 112 0.40 -5.45 9.20
C LEU A 112 1.62 -4.59 9.57
N LEU A 113 1.63 -3.99 10.77
CA LEU A 113 2.70 -3.07 11.15
C LEU A 113 4.08 -3.74 11.20
N PRO A 114 4.26 -4.94 11.80
CA PRO A 114 5.53 -5.67 11.70
C PRO A 114 5.86 -6.13 10.28
N PHE A 115 4.85 -6.46 9.46
CA PHE A 115 5.05 -6.84 8.07
C PHE A 115 5.66 -5.69 7.24
N ILE A 116 5.12 -4.49 7.37
CA ILE A 116 5.62 -3.28 6.71
C ILE A 116 7.00 -2.88 7.29
N GLY A 117 7.15 -2.87 8.62
CA GLY A 117 8.33 -2.34 9.30
C GLY A 117 8.58 -0.89 8.90
N SER A 118 9.85 -0.51 8.72
CA SER A 118 10.25 0.83 8.26
C SER A 118 10.37 0.94 6.73
N ARG A 119 9.98 -0.09 5.96
CA ARG A 119 10.06 -0.12 4.49
C ARG A 119 9.21 0.96 3.85
N PRO A 120 9.63 1.56 2.73
CA PRO A 120 8.72 2.35 1.90
C PRO A 120 7.51 1.51 1.48
N VAL A 121 6.34 2.12 1.51
CA VAL A 121 5.07 1.48 1.10
C VAL A 121 4.79 1.83 -0.35
N VAL A 122 4.60 0.81 -1.15
CA VAL A 122 4.24 0.88 -2.57
C VAL A 122 2.74 0.59 -2.71
N GLY A 123 2.05 1.28 -3.60
CA GLY A 123 0.67 1.00 -3.93
C GLY A 123 0.23 1.75 -5.20
N PHE A 124 -0.99 1.47 -5.63
CA PHE A 124 -1.66 2.20 -6.71
C PHE A 124 -2.65 3.18 -6.09
N TYR A 125 -2.44 4.48 -6.30
CA TYR A 125 -3.13 5.54 -5.53
C TYR A 125 -3.00 5.37 -4.00
N VAL A 126 -1.85 4.91 -3.56
CA VAL A 126 -1.53 4.49 -2.19
C VAL A 126 -1.90 5.49 -1.09
N SER A 127 -2.02 6.76 -1.42
CA SER A 127 -2.47 7.79 -0.46
C SER A 127 -3.86 7.52 0.09
N MET A 128 -4.74 6.87 -0.68
CA MET A 128 -6.08 6.48 -0.26
C MET A 128 -5.98 5.37 0.80
N ASP A 129 -5.26 4.28 0.50
CA ASP A 129 -5.06 3.16 1.41
C ASP A 129 -4.47 3.62 2.75
N ILE A 130 -3.44 4.46 2.67
CA ILE A 130 -2.80 5.01 3.87
C ILE A 130 -3.72 5.98 4.63
N ALA A 131 -4.63 6.68 3.96
CA ALA A 131 -5.64 7.48 4.66
C ALA A 131 -6.56 6.60 5.49
N PHE A 132 -7.07 5.49 4.94
CA PHE A 132 -7.86 4.50 5.66
C PHE A 132 -7.08 3.85 6.81
N LEU A 133 -5.89 3.34 6.54
CA LEU A 133 -5.04 2.74 7.58
C LEU A 133 -4.75 3.72 8.72
N ASN A 134 -4.52 4.99 8.43
CA ASN A 134 -4.24 6.01 9.45
C ASN A 134 -5.43 6.33 10.36
N THR A 135 -6.68 6.03 9.96
CA THR A 135 -7.84 6.13 10.87
C THR A 135 -7.74 5.12 12.02
N LEU A 136 -7.11 3.98 11.75
CA LEU A 136 -6.91 2.89 12.71
C LEU A 136 -5.54 2.95 13.40
N ILE A 137 -4.49 3.30 12.66
CA ILE A 137 -3.10 3.36 13.15
C ILE A 137 -2.94 4.47 14.19
N LYS A 138 -3.44 5.68 13.90
CA LYS A 138 -3.24 6.83 14.77
C LYS A 138 -3.82 6.63 16.18
N PRO A 139 -5.02 6.08 16.37
CA PRO A 139 -5.51 5.73 17.72
C PRO A 139 -4.67 4.66 18.43
N LYS A 140 -4.12 3.69 17.67
CA LYS A 140 -3.34 2.58 18.23
C LYS A 140 -1.94 2.98 18.68
N ILE A 141 -1.22 3.75 17.85
CA ILE A 141 0.20 4.06 18.08
C ILE A 141 0.48 5.53 18.43
N GLY A 142 -0.54 6.42 18.42
CA GLY A 142 -0.44 7.84 18.74
C GLY A 142 -0.04 8.74 17.56
N THR A 143 0.40 8.16 16.44
CA THR A 143 0.83 8.90 15.25
C THR A 143 0.39 8.19 13.96
N LYS A 144 0.51 8.86 12.83
CA LYS A 144 0.31 8.25 11.51
C LYS A 144 1.47 7.33 11.15
N LEU A 145 1.26 6.44 10.20
CA LEU A 145 2.30 5.63 9.59
C LEU A 145 3.44 6.53 9.05
N PRO A 146 4.70 6.34 9.50
CA PRO A 146 5.81 7.24 9.13
C PRO A 146 6.47 6.89 7.80
N ASN A 147 6.12 5.76 7.21
CA ASN A 147 6.76 5.18 6.03
C ASN A 147 6.67 6.11 4.82
N ALA A 148 7.72 6.14 4.00
CA ALA A 148 7.68 6.78 2.69
C ALA A 148 6.66 6.07 1.79
N LEU A 149 5.93 6.84 0.97
CA LEU A 149 4.94 6.31 0.05
C LEU A 149 5.45 6.40 -1.38
N ILE A 150 5.25 5.35 -2.15
CA ILE A 150 5.60 5.24 -3.56
C ILE A 150 4.33 4.85 -4.33
N ASP A 151 3.83 5.77 -5.13
CA ASP A 151 2.66 5.56 -5.97
C ASP A 151 3.10 5.17 -7.38
N VAL A 152 2.71 3.97 -7.84
CA VAL A 152 3.08 3.48 -9.17
C VAL A 152 2.46 4.31 -10.30
N SER A 153 1.31 4.95 -10.08
CA SER A 153 0.71 5.86 -11.05
C SER A 153 1.60 7.08 -11.30
N ILE A 154 2.26 7.58 -10.25
CA ILE A 154 3.23 8.69 -10.35
C ILE A 154 4.53 8.21 -11.01
N LEU A 155 4.98 6.99 -10.74
CA LEU A 155 6.17 6.43 -11.41
C LEU A 155 5.95 6.28 -12.91
N ASP A 156 4.77 5.84 -13.34
CA ASP A 156 4.40 5.77 -14.76
C ASP A 156 4.50 7.15 -15.44
N VAL A 157 3.94 8.18 -14.84
CA VAL A 157 4.03 9.55 -15.38
C VAL A 157 5.48 9.99 -15.50
N LYS A 158 6.31 9.75 -14.47
CA LYS A 158 7.74 10.08 -14.51
C LYS A 158 8.47 9.35 -15.63
N LEU A 159 8.19 8.06 -15.84
CA LEU A 159 8.80 7.28 -16.92
C LEU A 159 8.39 7.83 -18.29
N ARG A 160 7.10 8.12 -18.50
CA ARG A 160 6.61 8.70 -19.75
C ARG A 160 7.22 10.08 -20.04
N GLN A 161 7.39 10.92 -19.03
CA GLN A 161 8.06 12.22 -19.17
C GLN A 161 9.54 12.04 -19.52
N LYS A 162 10.23 11.07 -18.89
CA LYS A 162 11.65 10.75 -19.19
C LYS A 162 11.83 10.27 -20.64
N THR A 163 10.92 9.43 -21.14
CA THR A 163 11.01 8.84 -22.49
C THR A 163 10.57 9.79 -23.60
N ASN A 164 9.52 10.57 -23.39
CA ASN A 164 8.96 11.45 -24.42
C ASN A 164 9.61 12.84 -24.47
N LYS A 165 10.55 13.15 -23.57
CA LYS A 165 11.16 14.47 -23.43
C LYS A 165 10.14 15.62 -23.33
N ASN A 166 8.92 15.32 -22.94
CA ASN A 166 7.83 16.28 -22.81
C ASN A 166 7.43 16.35 -21.34
N SER A 167 7.69 17.50 -20.72
CA SER A 167 7.39 17.73 -19.30
C SER A 167 5.91 17.89 -18.99
N ASP A 168 5.07 18.09 -20.02
CA ASP A 168 3.67 18.46 -19.85
C ASP A 168 2.69 17.30 -20.03
N ILE A 169 3.15 16.04 -19.80
CA ILE A 169 2.24 14.90 -19.78
C ILE A 169 1.39 15.00 -18.52
N PRO A 170 0.06 15.19 -18.66
CA PRO A 170 -0.81 15.25 -17.49
C PRO A 170 -0.85 13.90 -16.80
N ILE A 171 -1.07 13.92 -15.47
CA ILE A 171 -1.43 12.72 -14.72
C ILE A 171 -2.84 12.32 -15.16
N ASP A 172 -2.93 11.38 -16.08
CA ASP A 172 -4.20 10.78 -16.46
C ASP A 172 -4.61 9.76 -15.39
N LYS A 173 -5.89 9.70 -15.12
CA LYS A 173 -6.47 8.74 -14.17
C LYS A 173 -6.68 7.39 -14.87
N ARG A 174 -5.56 6.72 -15.19
CA ARG A 174 -5.62 5.39 -15.76
C ARG A 174 -5.93 4.35 -14.68
N HIS A 175 -6.69 3.33 -15.04
CA HIS A 175 -6.89 2.17 -14.19
C HIS A 175 -5.61 1.30 -14.13
N LEU A 176 -5.45 0.52 -13.06
CA LEU A 176 -4.30 -0.36 -12.89
C LEU A 176 -4.15 -1.31 -14.09
N SER A 177 -5.26 -1.89 -14.57
CA SER A 177 -5.28 -2.78 -15.74
C SER A 177 -4.77 -2.12 -17.03
N GLU A 178 -5.05 -0.84 -17.22
CA GLU A 178 -4.56 -0.08 -18.39
C GLU A 178 -3.03 0.14 -18.31
N LEU A 179 -2.52 0.38 -17.09
CA LEU A 179 -1.07 0.49 -16.86
C LEU A 179 -0.37 -0.85 -17.10
N LEU A 180 -0.91 -1.94 -16.54
CA LEU A 180 -0.37 -3.28 -16.74
C LEU A 180 -0.33 -3.65 -18.22
N GLY A 181 -1.43 -3.40 -18.96
CA GLY A 181 -1.50 -3.64 -20.40
C GLY A 181 -0.50 -2.81 -21.20
N ALA A 182 -0.23 -1.55 -20.80
CA ALA A 182 0.75 -0.68 -21.46
C ALA A 182 2.20 -1.18 -21.34
N TYR A 183 2.49 -2.03 -20.35
CA TYR A 183 3.82 -2.59 -20.09
C TYR A 183 3.89 -4.12 -20.25
N ASP A 184 2.89 -4.73 -20.90
CA ASP A 184 2.80 -6.18 -21.11
C ASP A 184 2.93 -7.00 -19.82
N ILE A 185 2.41 -6.47 -18.70
CA ILE A 185 2.41 -7.14 -17.40
C ILE A 185 1.11 -7.97 -17.26
N PRO A 186 1.18 -9.21 -16.77
CA PRO A 186 0.00 -10.05 -16.59
C PRO A 186 -1.07 -9.40 -15.71
N ILE A 187 -2.33 -9.52 -16.15
CA ILE A 187 -3.50 -9.04 -15.40
C ILE A 187 -4.13 -10.23 -14.68
N LEU A 188 -4.19 -10.16 -13.36
CA LEU A 188 -4.90 -11.10 -12.51
C LEU A 188 -6.35 -10.66 -12.33
N PRO A 189 -7.26 -11.51 -11.79
CA PRO A 189 -8.60 -11.07 -11.42
C PRO A 189 -8.54 -9.86 -10.48
N ALA A 190 -9.14 -8.75 -10.92
CA ALA A 190 -9.17 -7.49 -10.18
C ALA A 190 -10.14 -7.53 -9.00
N HIS A 191 -10.04 -6.53 -8.11
CA HIS A 191 -10.88 -6.39 -6.91
C HIS A 191 -10.68 -7.54 -5.90
N ASP A 192 -9.48 -8.05 -5.84
CA ASP A 192 -8.94 -8.90 -4.78
C ASP A 192 -7.65 -8.23 -4.30
N SER A 193 -7.61 -7.79 -3.06
CA SER A 193 -6.49 -7.00 -2.53
C SER A 193 -5.13 -7.69 -2.68
N MET A 194 -5.09 -9.03 -2.67
CA MET A 194 -3.86 -9.77 -2.87
C MET A 194 -3.41 -9.75 -4.34
N ASN A 195 -4.34 -9.95 -5.27
CA ASN A 195 -4.06 -9.86 -6.70
C ASN A 195 -3.64 -8.43 -7.09
N ASP A 196 -4.34 -7.41 -6.57
CA ASP A 196 -4.08 -6.01 -6.88
C ASP A 196 -2.73 -5.57 -6.28
N ALA A 197 -2.37 -6.02 -5.07
CA ALA A 197 -1.04 -5.84 -4.50
C ALA A 197 0.07 -6.53 -5.34
N LEU A 198 -0.16 -7.74 -5.84
CA LEU A 198 0.79 -8.45 -6.70
C LEU A 198 0.98 -7.75 -8.05
N MET A 199 -0.12 -7.34 -8.69
CA MET A 199 -0.08 -6.59 -9.95
C MET A 199 0.67 -5.27 -9.78
N THR A 200 0.38 -4.55 -8.70
CA THR A 200 1.06 -3.31 -8.34
C THR A 200 2.56 -3.52 -8.06
N ALA A 201 2.92 -4.62 -7.39
CA ALA A 201 4.31 -4.97 -7.15
C ALA A 201 5.07 -5.28 -8.45
N MET A 202 4.48 -6.02 -9.39
CA MET A 202 5.07 -6.28 -10.71
C MET A 202 5.27 -4.97 -11.48
N LEU A 203 4.26 -4.09 -11.49
CA LEU A 203 4.34 -2.79 -12.14
C LEU A 203 5.43 -1.91 -11.51
N PHE A 204 5.52 -1.88 -10.17
CA PHE A 204 6.58 -1.17 -9.45
C PHE A 204 7.97 -1.64 -9.86
N CYS A 205 8.21 -2.96 -9.88
CA CYS A 205 9.49 -3.53 -10.28
C CYS A 205 9.88 -3.09 -11.69
N HIS A 206 8.95 -3.17 -12.64
CA HIS A 206 9.16 -2.73 -14.02
C HIS A 206 9.51 -1.23 -14.09
N LEU A 207 8.65 -0.37 -13.53
CA LEU A 207 8.82 1.08 -13.60
C LEU A 207 10.10 1.53 -12.89
N ASN A 208 10.39 0.98 -11.71
CA ASN A 208 11.56 1.35 -10.94
C ASN A 208 12.86 0.89 -11.61
N HIS A 209 12.83 -0.23 -12.34
CA HIS A 209 13.97 -0.67 -13.17
C HIS A 209 14.24 0.29 -14.33
N GLN A 210 13.20 0.80 -15.00
CA GLN A 210 13.33 1.72 -16.14
C GLN A 210 13.75 3.15 -15.72
N LEU A 211 13.47 3.52 -14.48
CA LEU A 211 13.77 4.86 -13.98
C LEU A 211 15.19 4.99 -13.43
N ASN A 212 15.80 3.90 -12.97
CA ASN A 212 17.17 3.83 -12.42
C ASN A 212 18.14 3.23 -13.39
#